data_ee3d09087a70673549ded4fe942ea1d4
#
_entry.id   ee3d09087a70673549ded4fe942ea1d4
#
_cell.length_a   1.000
_cell.length_b   1.000
_cell.length_c   1.000
_cell.angle_alpha   90.00
_cell.angle_beta   90.00
_cell.angle_gamma   90.00
#
_symmetry.space_group_name_H-M   'P 1'
#
loop_
_entity.id
_entity.type
_entity.pdbx_description
1 polymer ?
#
loop_
_entity_poly.entity_id
_entity_poly.type
_entity_poly.pdbx_seq_one_letter_code
_entity_poly.pdbx_strand_id
1 'polypeptide(L)'
;MNKTTGIILSFLLAAGLTIPANAQDYNPIPVAMPSLQIAPDARGGGMGDIGAATMPDAYSQHWNAAKYPFLTSQAGFAFSYTPWLSKLTSGIHMLYASGYREFGEGGLNAVSASLRYFTFGEVEVPDISGEFWRSVAPHELALDVAYSRRLTATFSGAVTLRYIRADYTTGEDEMTPGNAFSVDIAGYNESYLLLGRSEALLGLGFTISNIGTKISYDGGNTSMFLPANMRLGASLGYPLDTKNTLSVSIDLNKLLVPTPPLPKEEETPDETLQRIDDYNSISSIGGIFQSFGDAPGGFKEELQEIAWSLGAEYVYDNRFSIRGGYHHENEYKGNRRYVSFGAGFRSSGFQVDAAYLVSVTQSNPMDQTLRLSLGFDIDGLRQLFR
;
A
#
# COMPACT_ATOMS: atom_id res chain seq x y z
N MET A 1 -6.07 41.83 44.05
CA MET A 1 -5.86 41.49 42.64
C MET A 1 -6.71 42.44 41.81
N ASN A 2 -6.08 43.39 41.14
CA ASN A 2 -6.76 44.53 40.54
C ASN A 2 -7.58 44.11 39.29
N LYS A 3 -8.84 44.55 39.23
CA LYS A 3 -9.75 44.32 38.10
C LYS A 3 -9.19 44.77 36.74
N THR A 4 -8.22 45.69 36.72
CA THR A 4 -7.51 46.18 35.54
C THR A 4 -6.56 45.16 34.96
N THR A 5 -5.94 44.26 35.75
CA THR A 5 -5.01 43.21 35.27
C THR A 5 -5.77 42.07 34.57
N GLY A 6 -7.03 41.81 34.98
CA GLY A 6 -7.88 40.78 34.35
C GLY A 6 -8.34 41.17 32.94
N ILE A 7 -8.61 42.47 32.73
CA ILE A 7 -9.11 43.00 31.44
C ILE A 7 -7.95 43.03 30.40
N ILE A 8 -6.71 43.35 30.79
CA ILE A 8 -5.55 43.35 29.92
C ILE A 8 -5.18 41.93 29.51
N LEU A 9 -5.29 40.93 30.39
CA LEU A 9 -5.02 39.53 30.10
C LEU A 9 -6.08 38.93 29.16
N SER A 10 -7.36 39.35 29.27
CA SER A 10 -8.44 38.94 28.38
C SER A 10 -8.29 39.54 26.97
N PHE A 11 -7.79 40.79 26.85
CA PHE A 11 -7.52 41.41 25.56
C PHE A 11 -6.26 40.84 24.87
N LEU A 12 -5.25 40.41 25.60
CA LEU A 12 -4.08 39.73 25.06
C LEU A 12 -4.38 38.30 24.60
N LEU A 13 -5.36 37.61 25.22
CA LEU A 13 -5.84 36.31 24.74
C LEU A 13 -6.76 36.41 23.52
N ALA A 14 -7.47 37.52 23.32
CA ALA A 14 -8.36 37.74 22.18
C ALA A 14 -7.64 38.26 20.93
N ALA A 15 -6.45 38.87 21.07
CA ALA A 15 -5.68 39.43 19.95
C ALA A 15 -4.70 38.42 19.28
N GLY A 16 -4.65 37.19 19.78
CA GLY A 16 -3.60 36.22 19.40
C GLY A 16 -4.02 35.06 18.48
N LEU A 17 -5.26 34.95 18.02
CA LEU A 17 -5.71 33.79 17.24
C LEU A 17 -6.65 34.16 16.08
N THR A 18 -6.28 35.13 15.26
CA THR A 18 -6.72 35.08 13.87
C THR A 18 -5.72 34.19 13.09
N ILE A 19 -5.82 32.89 13.28
CA ILE A 19 -5.30 31.94 12.31
C ILE A 19 -6.19 32.17 11.07
N PRO A 20 -5.62 32.64 9.93
CA PRO A 20 -6.40 32.65 8.70
C PRO A 20 -6.84 31.19 8.49
N ALA A 21 -8.13 30.92 8.55
CA ALA A 21 -8.70 29.69 8.10
C ALA A 21 -8.58 29.71 6.57
N ASN A 22 -7.38 29.41 6.05
CA ASN A 22 -7.25 29.01 4.67
C ASN A 22 -8.01 27.70 4.59
N ALA A 23 -9.19 27.72 3.97
CA ALA A 23 -9.85 26.49 3.57
C ALA A 23 -8.86 25.77 2.66
N GLN A 24 -8.32 24.66 3.14
CA GLN A 24 -7.45 23.83 2.31
C GLN A 24 -8.38 23.03 1.40
N ASP A 25 -8.16 23.14 0.10
CA ASP A 25 -8.96 22.41 -0.88
C ASP A 25 -8.66 20.90 -0.81
N TYR A 26 -9.70 20.10 -0.96
CA TYR A 26 -9.57 18.65 -1.11
C TYR A 26 -8.88 18.35 -2.44
N ASN A 27 -7.63 17.92 -2.37
CA ASN A 27 -6.77 17.70 -3.53
C ASN A 27 -6.05 16.35 -3.44
N PRO A 28 -6.78 15.21 -3.57
CA PRO A 28 -6.15 13.90 -3.63
C PRO A 28 -5.41 13.74 -4.97
N ILE A 29 -4.32 12.99 -4.95
CA ILE A 29 -3.52 12.72 -6.14
C ILE A 29 -4.19 11.57 -6.92
N PRO A 30 -4.73 11.82 -8.13
CA PRO A 30 -5.37 10.79 -8.94
C PRO A 30 -4.32 9.87 -9.57
N VAL A 31 -4.59 8.57 -9.53
CA VAL A 31 -3.74 7.55 -10.14
C VAL A 31 -4.57 6.52 -10.89
N ALA A 32 -3.99 5.94 -11.91
CA ALA A 32 -4.51 4.74 -12.53
C ALA A 32 -4.28 3.51 -11.65
N MET A 33 -5.08 2.47 -11.83
CA MET A 33 -4.90 1.19 -11.14
C MET A 33 -4.79 1.34 -9.60
N PRO A 34 -5.75 1.97 -8.92
CA PRO A 34 -5.69 2.18 -7.46
C PRO A 34 -5.63 0.87 -6.67
N SER A 35 -6.03 -0.27 -7.24
CA SER A 35 -5.90 -1.58 -6.60
C SER A 35 -4.45 -1.96 -6.24
N LEU A 36 -3.46 -1.40 -6.95
CA LEU A 36 -2.04 -1.62 -6.64
C LEU A 36 -1.63 -1.09 -5.26
N GLN A 37 -2.38 -0.14 -4.70
CA GLN A 37 -2.15 0.40 -3.35
C GLN A 37 -2.83 -0.40 -2.23
N ILE A 38 -3.71 -1.35 -2.58
CA ILE A 38 -4.44 -2.15 -1.60
C ILE A 38 -3.53 -3.24 -1.04
N ALA A 39 -3.44 -3.36 0.29
CA ALA A 39 -2.74 -4.46 0.94
C ALA A 39 -3.39 -5.80 0.56
N PRO A 40 -2.63 -6.74 0.00
CA PRO A 40 -3.22 -7.97 -0.52
C PRO A 40 -3.41 -9.05 0.54
N ASP A 41 -2.64 -9.01 1.63
CA ASP A 41 -2.63 -10.07 2.64
C ASP A 41 -3.18 -9.65 4.00
N ALA A 42 -3.63 -10.64 4.76
CA ALA A 42 -4.22 -10.42 6.07
C ALA A 42 -3.18 -10.12 7.15
N ARG A 43 -1.90 -10.53 7.00
CA ARG A 43 -0.88 -10.23 8.01
C ARG A 43 -0.56 -8.75 8.01
N GLY A 44 -0.15 -8.19 6.87
CA GLY A 44 0.14 -6.76 6.73
C GLY A 44 -1.10 -5.91 6.95
N GLY A 45 -2.25 -6.36 6.40
CA GLY A 45 -3.54 -5.70 6.59
C GLY A 45 -4.01 -5.63 8.04
N GLY A 46 -3.72 -6.65 8.85
CA GLY A 46 -4.03 -6.67 10.29
C GLY A 46 -3.16 -5.75 11.15
N MET A 47 -2.09 -5.19 10.57
CA MET A 47 -1.17 -4.26 11.22
C MET A 47 -1.25 -2.83 10.67
N GLY A 48 -2.35 -2.45 10.01
CA GLY A 48 -2.51 -1.11 9.43
C GLY A 48 -1.83 -0.95 8.07
N ASP A 49 -1.77 -2.00 7.27
CA ASP A 49 -1.12 -2.03 5.95
C ASP A 49 0.40 -1.79 6.03
N ILE A 50 1.07 -2.52 6.94
CA ILE A 50 2.51 -2.49 7.18
C ILE A 50 3.18 -3.73 6.60
N GLY A 51 4.34 -3.54 5.96
CA GLY A 51 5.07 -4.68 5.42
C GLY A 51 6.49 -4.41 4.93
N ALA A 52 6.94 -3.16 4.83
CA ALA A 52 8.25 -2.82 4.27
C ALA A 52 9.42 -3.46 5.05
N ALA A 53 9.32 -3.51 6.37
CA ALA A 53 10.38 -3.96 7.27
C ALA A 53 9.96 -5.08 8.24
N THR A 54 8.73 -5.57 8.18
CA THR A 54 8.28 -6.71 8.99
C THR A 54 9.09 -7.97 8.69
N MET A 55 9.13 -8.92 9.63
CA MET A 55 9.80 -10.20 9.40
C MET A 55 9.39 -10.82 8.06
N PRO A 56 10.33 -11.44 7.33
CA PRO A 56 10.08 -12.10 6.05
C PRO A 56 8.99 -13.17 6.14
N ASP A 57 8.17 -13.28 5.11
CA ASP A 57 7.12 -14.27 4.96
C ASP A 57 6.77 -14.53 3.48
N ALA A 58 5.84 -15.44 3.22
CA ALA A 58 5.41 -15.76 1.87
C ALA A 58 4.65 -14.61 1.17
N TYR A 59 4.17 -13.61 1.92
CA TYR A 59 3.44 -12.44 1.39
C TYR A 59 4.37 -11.27 1.04
N SER A 60 5.68 -11.40 1.25
CA SER A 60 6.66 -10.31 1.12
C SER A 60 6.76 -9.68 -0.27
N GLN A 61 6.28 -10.36 -1.33
CA GLN A 61 6.35 -9.86 -2.72
C GLN A 61 5.76 -8.46 -2.92
N HIS A 62 4.58 -8.21 -2.37
CA HIS A 62 3.92 -6.90 -2.47
C HIS A 62 4.62 -5.81 -1.66
N TRP A 63 5.14 -6.19 -0.49
CA TRP A 63 5.67 -5.23 0.47
C TRP A 63 7.12 -4.87 0.22
N ASN A 64 7.96 -5.91 0.09
CA ASN A 64 9.40 -5.78 -0.10
C ASN A 64 9.99 -7.15 -0.47
N ALA A 65 10.22 -7.37 -1.76
CA ALA A 65 10.77 -8.63 -2.25
C ALA A 65 12.21 -8.89 -1.77
N ALA A 66 12.95 -7.86 -1.31
CA ALA A 66 14.28 -8.02 -0.74
C ALA A 66 14.31 -8.84 0.57
N LYS A 67 13.16 -9.11 1.18
CA LYS A 67 13.04 -9.95 2.39
C LYS A 67 13.26 -11.44 2.12
N TYR A 68 12.98 -11.93 0.92
CA TYR A 68 13.00 -13.36 0.61
C TYR A 68 14.32 -14.08 0.92
N PRO A 69 15.52 -13.52 0.66
CA PRO A 69 16.78 -14.18 1.01
C PRO A 69 17.05 -14.34 2.53
N PHE A 70 16.17 -13.84 3.39
CA PHE A 70 16.23 -14.03 4.85
C PHE A 70 15.24 -15.06 5.38
N LEU A 71 14.46 -15.69 4.51
CA LEU A 71 13.58 -16.79 4.90
C LEU A 71 14.39 -18.03 5.27
N THR A 72 13.83 -18.85 6.13
CA THR A 72 14.42 -20.13 6.53
C THR A 72 14.00 -21.27 5.61
N SER A 73 12.88 -21.15 4.92
CA SER A 73 12.39 -22.12 3.95
C SER A 73 12.86 -21.81 2.55
N GLN A 74 13.29 -22.84 1.83
CA GLN A 74 13.80 -22.71 0.45
C GLN A 74 12.73 -22.28 -0.55
N ALA A 75 11.45 -22.57 -0.30
CA ALA A 75 10.37 -22.19 -1.17
C ALA A 75 9.04 -22.13 -0.44
N GLY A 76 8.15 -21.27 -0.89
CA GLY A 76 6.81 -21.16 -0.38
C GLY A 76 5.90 -20.46 -1.36
N PHE A 77 4.60 -20.54 -1.09
CA PHE A 77 3.58 -19.84 -1.85
C PHE A 77 2.45 -19.40 -0.93
N ALA A 78 1.71 -18.41 -1.37
CA ALA A 78 0.61 -17.86 -0.59
C ALA A 78 -0.55 -17.43 -1.50
N PHE A 79 -1.77 -17.47 -0.92
CA PHE A 79 -2.99 -17.00 -1.53
C PHE A 79 -3.72 -16.07 -0.56
N SER A 80 -4.33 -15.05 -1.10
CA SER A 80 -5.15 -14.13 -0.32
C SER A 80 -6.42 -13.77 -1.07
N TYR A 81 -7.49 -13.62 -0.31
CA TYR A 81 -8.80 -13.20 -0.78
C TYR A 81 -9.29 -12.02 0.06
N THR A 82 -9.67 -10.94 -0.61
CA THR A 82 -10.20 -9.74 0.04
C THR A 82 -11.48 -9.32 -0.68
N PRO A 83 -12.67 -9.60 -0.10
CA PRO A 83 -13.89 -8.96 -0.55
C PRO A 83 -13.76 -7.45 -0.29
N TRP A 84 -14.01 -6.66 -1.33
CA TRP A 84 -13.81 -5.21 -1.28
C TRP A 84 -15.16 -4.50 -1.36
N LEU A 85 -15.33 -3.41 -0.60
CA LEU A 85 -16.57 -2.62 -0.57
C LEU A 85 -17.86 -3.45 -0.32
N SER A 86 -17.76 -4.56 0.40
CA SER A 86 -18.84 -5.55 0.58
C SER A 86 -20.11 -4.97 1.21
N LYS A 87 -20.02 -3.80 1.87
CA LYS A 87 -21.18 -3.04 2.37
C LYS A 87 -21.96 -2.30 1.29
N LEU A 88 -21.30 -1.94 0.19
CA LEU A 88 -21.89 -1.11 -0.86
C LEU A 88 -22.39 -1.96 -2.01
N THR A 89 -21.64 -2.99 -2.38
CA THR A 89 -21.98 -3.85 -3.52
C THR A 89 -21.39 -5.25 -3.34
N SER A 90 -22.00 -6.23 -3.99
CA SER A 90 -21.48 -7.59 -4.08
C SER A 90 -20.65 -7.75 -5.36
N GLY A 91 -19.68 -8.67 -5.32
CA GLY A 91 -18.90 -9.03 -6.50
C GLY A 91 -17.56 -8.33 -6.64
N ILE A 92 -17.29 -7.22 -5.93
CA ILE A 92 -15.98 -6.58 -5.93
C ILE A 92 -15.05 -7.36 -4.99
N HIS A 93 -13.94 -7.87 -5.50
CA HIS A 93 -12.96 -8.58 -4.70
C HIS A 93 -11.57 -8.56 -5.32
N MET A 94 -10.59 -8.80 -4.49
CA MET A 94 -9.20 -9.00 -4.88
C MET A 94 -8.77 -10.43 -4.58
N LEU A 95 -8.14 -11.07 -5.57
CA LEU A 95 -7.39 -12.30 -5.43
C LEU A 95 -5.90 -11.97 -5.56
N TYR A 96 -5.10 -12.52 -4.69
CA TYR A 96 -3.66 -12.37 -4.74
C TYR A 96 -2.98 -13.72 -4.51
N ALA A 97 -2.04 -14.05 -5.37
CA ALA A 97 -1.18 -15.22 -5.22
C ALA A 97 0.27 -14.79 -5.31
N SER A 98 1.12 -15.33 -4.47
CA SER A 98 2.57 -15.10 -4.51
C SER A 98 3.33 -16.39 -4.26
N GLY A 99 4.57 -16.45 -4.73
CA GLY A 99 5.46 -17.56 -4.48
C GLY A 99 6.91 -17.14 -4.63
N TYR A 100 7.79 -17.84 -3.93
CA TYR A 100 9.22 -17.61 -3.98
C TYR A 100 9.99 -18.91 -3.96
N ARG A 101 11.23 -18.83 -4.43
CA ARG A 101 12.22 -19.90 -4.31
C ARG A 101 13.61 -19.32 -4.14
N GLU A 102 14.28 -19.75 -3.08
CA GLU A 102 15.70 -19.49 -2.86
C GLU A 102 16.57 -20.40 -3.70
N PHE A 103 17.75 -19.92 -4.07
CA PHE A 103 18.74 -20.68 -4.82
C PHE A 103 20.16 -20.13 -4.60
N GLY A 104 21.14 -20.90 -5.08
CA GLY A 104 22.57 -20.60 -4.90
C GLY A 104 23.11 -21.08 -3.56
N GLU A 105 24.42 -20.98 -3.37
CA GLU A 105 25.08 -21.39 -2.13
C GLU A 105 24.57 -20.52 -0.96
N GLY A 106 24.12 -21.18 0.12
CA GLY A 106 23.64 -20.51 1.34
C GLY A 106 22.36 -19.73 1.21
N GLY A 107 21.54 -19.94 0.13
CA GLY A 107 20.27 -19.23 -0.04
C GLY A 107 20.42 -17.73 -0.27
N LEU A 108 21.55 -17.30 -0.86
CA LEU A 108 21.84 -15.87 -1.03
C LEU A 108 20.95 -15.18 -2.07
N ASN A 109 20.29 -15.95 -2.94
CA ASN A 109 19.44 -15.41 -4.00
C ASN A 109 18.03 -15.98 -3.88
N ALA A 110 17.05 -15.20 -4.28
CA ALA A 110 15.69 -15.68 -4.46
C ALA A 110 15.06 -15.11 -5.74
N VAL A 111 14.22 -15.91 -6.37
CA VAL A 111 13.26 -15.45 -7.37
C VAL A 111 11.88 -15.57 -6.77
N SER A 112 11.02 -14.63 -7.11
CA SER A 112 9.65 -14.60 -6.64
C SER A 112 8.73 -14.05 -7.72
N ALA A 113 7.45 -14.40 -7.62
CA ALA A 113 6.43 -13.92 -8.53
C ALA A 113 5.12 -13.72 -7.78
N SER A 114 4.27 -12.84 -8.30
CA SER A 114 2.90 -12.70 -7.82
C SER A 114 1.93 -12.39 -8.94
N LEU A 115 0.69 -12.75 -8.70
CA LEU A 115 -0.46 -12.42 -9.52
C LEU A 115 -1.49 -11.72 -8.65
N ARG A 116 -1.89 -10.54 -9.07
CA ARG A 116 -3.01 -9.78 -8.50
C ARG A 116 -4.13 -9.70 -9.53
N TYR A 117 -5.32 -10.04 -9.12
CA TYR A 117 -6.54 -9.88 -9.90
C TYR A 117 -7.55 -9.14 -9.04
N PHE A 118 -8.03 -8.00 -9.54
CA PHE A 118 -9.06 -7.19 -8.90
C PHE A 118 -10.24 -7.05 -9.86
N THR A 119 -11.42 -7.44 -9.44
CA THR A 119 -12.65 -7.29 -10.21
C THR A 119 -13.58 -6.28 -9.55
N PHE A 120 -14.25 -5.49 -10.38
CA PHE A 120 -15.29 -4.55 -9.96
C PHE A 120 -16.68 -5.20 -9.91
N GLY A 121 -16.76 -6.54 -10.11
CA GLY A 121 -18.01 -7.25 -10.23
C GLY A 121 -18.64 -7.12 -11.62
N GLU A 122 -19.85 -7.63 -11.74
CA GLU A 122 -20.64 -7.49 -12.97
C GLU A 122 -21.40 -6.17 -12.94
N VAL A 123 -21.30 -5.42 -14.03
CA VAL A 123 -22.01 -4.16 -14.26
C VAL A 123 -22.99 -4.37 -15.42
N GLU A 124 -24.27 -4.16 -15.17
CA GLU A 124 -25.28 -4.20 -16.21
C GLU A 124 -25.24 -2.91 -17.02
N VAL A 125 -25.06 -3.03 -18.33
CA VAL A 125 -25.08 -1.91 -19.27
C VAL A 125 -26.45 -1.87 -19.93
N PRO A 126 -27.24 -0.79 -19.71
CA PRO A 126 -28.51 -0.61 -20.41
C PRO A 126 -28.29 -0.19 -21.86
N ASP A 127 -29.28 -0.45 -22.72
CA ASP A 127 -29.35 0.13 -24.05
C ASP A 127 -29.84 1.58 -24.00
N ILE A 128 -29.98 2.21 -25.18
CA ILE A 128 -30.48 3.59 -25.31
C ILE A 128 -31.94 3.78 -24.83
N SER A 129 -32.68 2.70 -24.65
CA SER A 129 -34.06 2.70 -24.13
C SER A 129 -34.10 2.46 -22.60
N GLY A 130 -32.96 2.16 -22.00
CA GLY A 130 -32.84 1.87 -20.56
C GLY A 130 -33.15 0.41 -20.24
N GLU A 131 -33.32 -0.47 -21.23
CA GLU A 131 -33.45 -1.91 -20.99
C GLU A 131 -32.07 -2.59 -20.90
N PHE A 132 -32.02 -3.74 -20.22
CA PHE A 132 -30.79 -4.53 -20.11
C PHE A 132 -30.30 -4.90 -21.52
N TRP A 133 -29.05 -4.56 -21.80
CA TRP A 133 -28.39 -4.92 -23.04
C TRP A 133 -27.34 -6.03 -22.83
N ARG A 134 -26.45 -5.82 -21.88
CA ARG A 134 -25.40 -6.80 -21.57
C ARG A 134 -24.80 -6.59 -20.18
N SER A 135 -24.10 -7.59 -19.70
CA SER A 135 -23.23 -7.51 -18.53
C SER A 135 -21.77 -7.44 -18.93
N VAL A 136 -20.99 -6.61 -18.25
CA VAL A 136 -19.54 -6.47 -18.38
C VAL A 136 -18.90 -6.66 -17.02
N ALA A 137 -17.65 -7.15 -16.98
CA ALA A 137 -16.91 -7.38 -15.75
C ALA A 137 -15.57 -6.63 -15.80
N PRO A 138 -15.54 -5.32 -15.47
CA PRO A 138 -14.31 -4.56 -15.43
C PRO A 138 -13.33 -5.18 -14.42
N HIS A 139 -12.06 -5.21 -14.79
CA HIS A 139 -11.04 -5.83 -13.93
C HIS A 139 -9.64 -5.28 -14.15
N GLU A 140 -8.81 -5.45 -13.15
CA GLU A 140 -7.39 -5.12 -13.14
C GLU A 140 -6.55 -6.37 -12.89
N LEU A 141 -5.44 -6.49 -13.59
CA LEU A 141 -4.49 -7.58 -13.46
C LEU A 141 -3.08 -7.00 -13.32
N ALA A 142 -2.29 -7.51 -12.37
CA ALA A 142 -0.86 -7.26 -12.29
C ALA A 142 -0.11 -8.59 -12.13
N LEU A 143 0.94 -8.77 -12.93
CA LEU A 143 1.85 -9.90 -12.86
C LEU A 143 3.25 -9.39 -12.55
N ASP A 144 3.83 -9.87 -11.45
CA ASP A 144 5.13 -9.47 -10.96
C ASP A 144 6.12 -10.64 -11.04
N VAL A 145 7.37 -10.32 -11.39
CA VAL A 145 8.53 -11.23 -11.22
C VAL A 145 9.65 -10.44 -10.56
N ALA A 146 10.21 -10.97 -9.50
CA ALA A 146 11.28 -10.32 -8.76
C ALA A 146 12.53 -11.23 -8.66
N TYR A 147 13.68 -10.58 -8.66
CA TYR A 147 14.95 -11.16 -8.25
C TYR A 147 15.48 -10.40 -7.04
N SER A 148 15.85 -11.13 -6.01
CA SER A 148 16.43 -10.58 -4.79
C SER A 148 17.74 -11.29 -4.44
N ARG A 149 18.66 -10.53 -3.82
CA ARG A 149 19.97 -11.03 -3.44
C ARG A 149 20.44 -10.44 -2.13
N ARG A 150 20.95 -11.30 -1.23
CA ARG A 150 21.68 -10.89 -0.04
C ARG A 150 23.05 -10.37 -0.47
N LEU A 151 23.29 -9.08 -0.27
CA LEU A 151 24.54 -8.38 -0.65
C LEU A 151 25.56 -8.38 0.48
N THR A 152 25.08 -8.39 1.74
CA THR A 152 25.90 -8.53 2.93
C THR A 152 25.24 -9.54 3.89
N ALA A 153 25.84 -9.80 5.04
CA ALA A 153 25.21 -10.66 6.06
C ALA A 153 23.85 -10.14 6.55
N THR A 154 23.64 -8.83 6.54
CA THR A 154 22.47 -8.16 7.07
C THR A 154 21.62 -7.44 6.04
N PHE A 155 22.08 -7.24 4.81
CA PHE A 155 21.39 -6.44 3.81
C PHE A 155 21.18 -7.19 2.50
N SER A 156 19.99 -7.06 1.95
CA SER A 156 19.60 -7.56 0.62
C SER A 156 18.95 -6.45 -0.21
N GLY A 157 19.04 -6.61 -1.54
CA GLY A 157 18.34 -5.78 -2.51
C GLY A 157 17.46 -6.64 -3.43
N ALA A 158 16.45 -6.02 -4.02
CA ALA A 158 15.58 -6.65 -5.00
C ALA A 158 15.18 -5.69 -6.12
N VAL A 159 14.94 -6.28 -7.30
CA VAL A 159 14.30 -5.61 -8.43
C VAL A 159 13.10 -6.45 -8.86
N THR A 160 11.96 -5.82 -9.05
CA THR A 160 10.72 -6.43 -9.53
C THR A 160 10.36 -5.84 -10.88
N LEU A 161 9.99 -6.68 -11.84
CA LEU A 161 9.36 -6.28 -13.09
C LEU A 161 7.87 -6.60 -12.99
N ARG A 162 7.03 -5.64 -13.39
CA ARG A 162 5.58 -5.76 -13.31
C ARG A 162 4.95 -5.46 -14.67
N TYR A 163 4.08 -6.35 -15.13
CA TYR A 163 3.14 -6.11 -16.20
C TYR A 163 1.76 -5.82 -15.61
N ILE A 164 1.10 -4.80 -16.14
CA ILE A 164 -0.16 -4.28 -15.66
C ILE A 164 -1.14 -4.25 -16.84
N ARG A 165 -2.37 -4.73 -16.60
CA ARG A 165 -3.49 -4.62 -17.53
C ARG A 165 -4.75 -4.19 -16.76
N ALA A 166 -5.44 -3.18 -17.27
CA ALA A 166 -6.74 -2.78 -16.78
C ALA A 166 -7.75 -2.78 -17.94
N ASP A 167 -8.85 -3.46 -17.76
CA ASP A 167 -9.94 -3.55 -18.72
C ASP A 167 -11.22 -3.00 -18.08
N TYR A 168 -11.58 -1.80 -18.49
CA TYR A 168 -12.79 -1.10 -18.03
C TYR A 168 -13.80 -0.94 -19.16
N THR A 169 -13.62 -1.67 -20.26
CA THR A 169 -14.45 -1.53 -21.46
C THR A 169 -15.90 -1.90 -21.17
N THR A 170 -16.80 -1.02 -21.50
CA THR A 170 -18.26 -1.26 -21.45
C THR A 170 -18.80 -1.73 -22.81
N GLY A 171 -18.03 -1.53 -23.88
CA GLY A 171 -18.20 -2.03 -25.24
C GLY A 171 -19.03 -1.16 -26.17
N GLU A 172 -19.52 -0.02 -25.71
CA GLU A 172 -20.05 1.04 -26.56
C GLU A 172 -19.09 2.23 -26.66
N ASP A 173 -18.15 2.31 -25.72
CA ASP A 173 -17.24 3.42 -25.62
C ASP A 173 -16.01 3.21 -26.50
N GLU A 174 -15.33 4.31 -26.84
CA GLU A 174 -13.99 4.34 -27.43
C GLU A 174 -12.92 3.85 -26.43
N MET A 175 -13.32 3.34 -25.26
CA MET A 175 -12.42 2.82 -24.25
C MET A 175 -11.75 1.53 -24.71
N THR A 176 -10.45 1.47 -24.53
CA THR A 176 -9.62 0.30 -24.82
C THR A 176 -8.93 -0.18 -23.55
N PRO A 177 -8.65 -1.50 -23.42
CA PRO A 177 -7.87 -1.99 -22.30
C PRO A 177 -6.50 -1.33 -22.22
N GLY A 178 -6.19 -0.75 -21.06
CA GLY A 178 -4.90 -0.15 -20.80
C GLY A 178 -3.85 -1.20 -20.44
N ASN A 179 -2.61 -0.99 -20.91
CA ASN A 179 -1.46 -1.82 -20.54
C ASN A 179 -0.29 -0.94 -20.12
N ALA A 180 0.45 -1.38 -19.10
CA ALA A 180 1.64 -0.67 -18.63
C ALA A 180 2.70 -1.65 -18.12
N PHE A 181 3.95 -1.16 -18.05
CA PHE A 181 5.05 -1.86 -17.42
C PHE A 181 5.64 -0.98 -16.33
N SER A 182 6.04 -1.59 -15.23
CA SER A 182 6.71 -0.89 -14.14
C SER A 182 7.82 -1.74 -13.52
N VAL A 183 8.68 -1.06 -12.78
CA VAL A 183 9.80 -1.64 -12.03
C VAL A 183 9.65 -1.21 -10.57
N ASP A 184 9.93 -2.14 -9.65
CA ASP A 184 10.11 -1.80 -8.24
C ASP A 184 11.58 -2.03 -7.87
N ILE A 185 12.09 -1.18 -6.96
CA ILE A 185 13.40 -1.30 -6.34
C ILE A 185 13.18 -1.38 -4.84
N ALA A 186 13.79 -2.38 -4.21
CA ALA A 186 13.62 -2.61 -2.79
C ALA A 186 14.94 -2.97 -2.10
N GLY A 187 15.03 -2.62 -0.82
CA GLY A 187 16.12 -3.03 0.05
C GLY A 187 15.60 -3.39 1.43
N TYR A 188 16.26 -4.38 2.05
CA TYR A 188 15.92 -4.83 3.39
C TYR A 188 17.19 -5.11 4.19
N ASN A 189 17.21 -4.61 5.42
CA ASN A 189 18.26 -4.89 6.40
C ASN A 189 17.65 -5.61 7.60
N GLU A 190 18.30 -6.68 8.03
CA GLU A 190 17.97 -7.42 9.22
C GLU A 190 19.21 -7.49 10.13
N SER A 191 19.07 -7.00 11.35
CA SER A 191 20.17 -6.96 12.32
C SER A 191 19.67 -7.22 13.74
N TYR A 192 20.54 -7.76 14.58
CA TYR A 192 20.23 -8.04 15.97
C TYR A 192 20.79 -6.93 16.86
N LEU A 193 19.96 -6.45 17.77
CA LEU A 193 20.32 -5.45 18.77
C LEU A 193 20.20 -6.06 20.17
N LEU A 194 21.23 -5.93 20.98
CA LEU A 194 21.15 -6.32 22.37
C LEU A 194 20.38 -5.25 23.17
N LEU A 195 19.15 -5.56 23.56
CA LEU A 195 18.31 -4.72 24.40
C LEU A 195 18.11 -5.38 25.78
N GLY A 196 18.78 -4.86 26.78
CA GLY A 196 18.81 -5.47 28.12
C GLY A 196 19.53 -6.82 28.10
N ARG A 197 18.78 -7.92 28.27
CA ARG A 197 19.31 -9.30 28.26
C ARG A 197 18.87 -10.11 27.05
N SER A 198 18.10 -9.51 26.14
CA SER A 198 17.53 -10.19 24.99
C SER A 198 18.07 -9.57 23.70
N GLU A 199 18.27 -10.42 22.69
CA GLU A 199 18.56 -9.98 21.33
C GLU A 199 17.25 -9.66 20.62
N ALA A 200 17.04 -8.39 20.31
CA ALA A 200 15.91 -7.91 19.53
C ALA A 200 16.28 -7.90 18.04
N LEU A 201 15.34 -8.26 17.18
CA LEU A 201 15.49 -8.23 15.74
C LEU A 201 15.02 -6.86 15.20
N LEU A 202 15.95 -6.10 14.63
CA LEU A 202 15.66 -4.85 13.91
C LEU A 202 15.60 -5.11 12.42
N GLY A 203 14.43 -4.89 11.82
CA GLY A 203 14.22 -4.80 10.40
C GLY A 203 14.16 -3.35 9.95
N LEU A 204 14.86 -3.00 8.87
CA LEU A 204 14.72 -1.73 8.15
C LEU A 204 14.45 -2.05 6.69
N GLY A 205 13.49 -1.38 6.08
CA GLY A 205 13.13 -1.65 4.69
C GLY A 205 12.77 -0.40 3.92
N PHE A 206 13.08 -0.40 2.64
CA PHE A 206 12.57 0.59 1.73
C PHE A 206 12.10 -0.08 0.44
N THR A 207 11.12 0.53 -0.21
CA THR A 207 10.64 0.13 -1.53
C THR A 207 10.24 1.38 -2.31
N ILE A 208 10.66 1.47 -3.56
CA ILE A 208 10.10 2.40 -4.53
C ILE A 208 9.40 1.54 -5.58
N SER A 209 8.07 1.56 -5.58
CA SER A 209 7.25 0.67 -6.41
C SER A 209 6.55 1.42 -7.54
N ASN A 210 6.17 0.69 -8.58
CA ASN A 210 5.41 1.19 -9.72
C ASN A 210 6.11 2.31 -10.52
N ILE A 211 7.44 2.32 -10.56
CA ILE A 211 8.20 3.20 -11.47
C ILE A 211 7.94 2.71 -12.89
N GLY A 212 7.07 3.37 -13.65
CA GLY A 212 6.65 2.81 -14.92
C GLY A 212 6.08 3.82 -15.92
N THR A 213 5.56 3.28 -17.00
CA THR A 213 4.88 4.07 -18.03
C THR A 213 3.53 4.56 -17.52
N LYS A 214 3.05 5.67 -18.05
CA LYS A 214 1.63 6.01 -17.89
C LYS A 214 0.76 4.98 -18.59
N ILE A 215 -0.49 4.87 -18.18
CA ILE A 215 -1.49 3.99 -18.80
C ILE A 215 -2.58 4.84 -19.45
N SER A 216 -3.06 4.40 -20.60
CA SER A 216 -4.16 5.03 -21.35
C SER A 216 -5.28 4.03 -21.53
N TYR A 217 -6.52 4.54 -21.52
CA TYR A 217 -7.75 3.77 -21.72
C TYR A 217 -8.54 4.23 -22.95
N ASP A 218 -8.00 5.17 -23.72
CA ASP A 218 -8.64 5.83 -24.86
C ASP A 218 -7.76 5.85 -26.13
N GLY A 219 -6.96 4.79 -26.29
CA GLY A 219 -6.09 4.65 -27.45
C GLY A 219 -4.87 5.59 -27.45
N GLY A 220 -4.57 6.25 -26.33
CA GLY A 220 -3.41 7.10 -26.16
C GLY A 220 -3.71 8.62 -26.19
N ASN A 221 -4.98 9.02 -26.26
CA ASN A 221 -5.35 10.43 -26.23
C ASN A 221 -5.10 11.06 -24.86
N THR A 222 -5.44 10.34 -23.78
CA THR A 222 -5.11 10.72 -22.41
C THR A 222 -4.31 9.62 -21.72
N SER A 223 -3.48 10.00 -20.76
CA SER A 223 -2.68 9.04 -20.00
C SER A 223 -2.59 9.42 -18.53
N MET A 224 -2.74 8.44 -17.65
CA MET A 224 -2.69 8.59 -16.20
C MET A 224 -1.42 7.99 -15.62
N PHE A 225 -0.94 8.58 -14.55
CA PHE A 225 0.20 8.04 -13.80
C PHE A 225 -0.18 6.73 -13.09
N LEU A 226 0.73 5.75 -13.10
CA LEU A 226 0.66 4.63 -12.17
C LEU A 226 0.92 5.14 -10.75
N PRO A 227 0.45 4.44 -9.71
CA PRO A 227 0.68 4.82 -8.31
C PRO A 227 2.13 4.51 -7.89
N ALA A 228 3.10 5.23 -8.48
CA ALA A 228 4.48 5.18 -8.03
C ALA A 228 4.52 5.58 -6.56
N ASN A 229 5.14 4.75 -5.70
CA ASN A 229 5.09 4.96 -4.26
C ASN A 229 6.44 4.65 -3.61
N MET A 230 6.90 5.55 -2.75
CA MET A 230 8.03 5.31 -1.85
C MET A 230 7.50 4.86 -0.50
N ARG A 231 8.01 3.73 -0.02
CA ARG A 231 7.70 3.20 1.30
C ARG A 231 8.98 3.02 2.09
N LEU A 232 9.01 3.54 3.32
CA LEU A 232 10.09 3.39 4.27
C LEU A 232 9.53 2.72 5.53
N GLY A 233 10.16 1.66 6.00
CA GLY A 233 9.68 0.93 7.15
C GLY A 233 10.77 0.63 8.17
N ALA A 234 10.35 0.50 9.42
CA ALA A 234 11.14 -0.04 10.51
C ALA A 234 10.29 -1.00 11.35
N SER A 235 10.90 -2.09 11.81
CA SER A 235 10.26 -3.09 12.67
C SER A 235 11.23 -3.57 13.74
N LEU A 236 10.77 -3.62 14.98
CA LEU A 236 11.53 -4.14 16.11
C LEU A 236 10.79 -5.33 16.72
N GLY A 237 11.34 -6.52 16.58
CA GLY A 237 10.86 -7.74 17.20
C GLY A 237 11.63 -8.02 18.49
N TYR A 238 10.95 -8.01 19.64
CA TYR A 238 11.54 -8.23 20.95
C TYR A 238 11.04 -9.54 21.56
N PRO A 239 11.92 -10.52 21.84
CA PRO A 239 11.54 -11.72 22.56
C PRO A 239 11.32 -11.39 24.04
N LEU A 240 10.07 -11.47 24.51
CA LEU A 240 9.71 -11.28 25.92
C LEU A 240 10.20 -12.46 26.75
N ASP A 241 10.09 -13.66 26.18
CA ASP A 241 10.65 -14.91 26.68
C ASP A 241 10.84 -15.92 25.54
N THR A 242 11.09 -17.18 25.84
CA THR A 242 11.34 -18.25 24.83
C THR A 242 10.14 -18.60 23.96
N LYS A 243 8.92 -18.18 24.32
CA LYS A 243 7.68 -18.46 23.60
C LYS A 243 6.96 -17.22 23.13
N ASN A 244 7.27 -16.07 23.71
CA ASN A 244 6.52 -14.84 23.54
C ASN A 244 7.39 -13.80 22.83
N THR A 245 6.96 -13.34 21.66
CA THR A 245 7.62 -12.26 20.91
C THR A 245 6.61 -11.14 20.66
N LEU A 246 7.03 -9.91 20.91
CA LEU A 246 6.28 -8.70 20.56
C LEU A 246 7.05 -7.93 19.49
N SER A 247 6.42 -7.64 18.40
CA SER A 247 6.97 -6.79 17.34
C SER A 247 6.18 -5.50 17.23
N VAL A 248 6.87 -4.38 17.04
CA VAL A 248 6.27 -3.07 16.73
C VAL A 248 6.88 -2.58 15.43
N SER A 249 6.05 -2.09 14.53
CA SER A 249 6.45 -1.69 13.19
C SER A 249 5.81 -0.37 12.79
N ILE A 250 6.53 0.40 11.99
CA ILE A 250 6.07 1.65 11.39
C ILE A 250 6.44 1.65 9.90
N ASP A 251 5.49 2.06 9.06
CA ASP A 251 5.74 2.35 7.64
C ASP A 251 5.32 3.79 7.34
N LEU A 252 6.12 4.48 6.53
CA LEU A 252 5.85 5.78 5.94
C LEU A 252 5.70 5.59 4.43
N ASN A 253 4.65 6.15 3.86
CA ASN A 253 4.34 6.05 2.43
C ASN A 253 4.20 7.44 1.84
N LYS A 254 4.84 7.68 0.71
CA LYS A 254 4.63 8.87 -0.11
C LYS A 254 4.38 8.45 -1.55
N LEU A 255 3.28 8.95 -2.11
CA LEU A 255 2.98 8.78 -3.52
C LEU A 255 3.94 9.65 -4.33
N LEU A 256 4.64 9.05 -5.28
CA LEU A 256 5.61 9.70 -6.17
C LEU A 256 4.94 10.07 -7.49
N VAL A 257 3.82 10.75 -7.40
CA VAL A 257 3.00 11.23 -8.53
C VAL A 257 2.79 12.72 -8.32
N PRO A 258 2.91 13.54 -9.36
CA PRO A 258 2.72 14.98 -9.23
C PRO A 258 1.34 15.33 -8.68
N THR A 259 1.29 16.30 -7.79
CA THR A 259 0.04 16.85 -7.29
C THR A 259 -0.64 17.67 -8.38
N PRO A 260 -1.92 17.42 -8.69
CA PRO A 260 -2.62 18.22 -9.70
C PRO A 260 -2.66 19.69 -9.30
N PRO A 261 -2.38 20.60 -10.23
CA PRO A 261 -2.46 22.04 -9.95
C PRO A 261 -3.91 22.45 -9.74
N LEU A 262 -4.17 23.25 -8.69
CA LEU A 262 -5.50 23.76 -8.39
C LEU A 262 -5.98 24.76 -9.45
N PRO A 263 -7.29 24.82 -9.75
CA PRO A 263 -7.88 25.86 -10.57
C PRO A 263 -7.66 27.25 -9.94
N LYS A 264 -7.46 28.27 -10.76
CA LYS A 264 -7.39 29.67 -10.31
C LYS A 264 -8.80 30.26 -10.26
N GLU A 265 -9.07 31.23 -9.38
CA GLU A 265 -10.41 31.81 -9.17
C GLU A 265 -11.00 32.47 -10.45
N GLU A 266 -10.17 33.01 -11.36
CA GLU A 266 -10.60 33.67 -12.59
C GLU A 266 -9.96 33.03 -13.84
N GLU A 267 -9.88 31.66 -13.87
CA GLU A 267 -9.27 30.93 -14.98
C GLU A 267 -10.19 30.89 -16.19
N THR A 268 -9.67 31.28 -17.35
CA THR A 268 -10.39 31.15 -18.64
C THR A 268 -10.42 29.67 -19.08
N PRO A 269 -11.38 29.27 -19.97
CA PRO A 269 -11.40 27.91 -20.52
C PRO A 269 -10.09 27.49 -21.20
N ASP A 270 -9.43 28.40 -21.91
CA ASP A 270 -8.15 28.12 -22.58
C ASP A 270 -7.02 27.91 -21.57
N GLU A 271 -6.96 28.70 -20.49
CA GLU A 271 -5.98 28.53 -19.42
C GLU A 271 -6.22 27.20 -18.65
N THR A 272 -7.49 26.81 -18.45
CA THR A 272 -7.84 25.52 -17.86
C THR A 272 -7.33 24.36 -18.71
N LEU A 273 -7.57 24.42 -20.03
CA LEU A 273 -7.09 23.39 -20.95
C LEU A 273 -5.56 23.34 -20.96
N GLN A 274 -4.89 24.48 -21.03
CA GLN A 274 -3.43 24.53 -21.00
C GLN A 274 -2.86 23.95 -19.69
N ARG A 275 -3.46 24.25 -18.54
CA ARG A 275 -3.04 23.71 -17.24
C ARG A 275 -3.17 22.19 -17.18
N ILE A 276 -4.25 21.64 -17.72
CA ILE A 276 -4.50 20.19 -17.81
C ILE A 276 -3.49 19.56 -18.77
N ASP A 277 -3.24 20.15 -19.92
CA ASP A 277 -2.28 19.66 -20.91
C ASP A 277 -0.85 19.68 -20.38
N ASP A 278 -0.46 20.74 -19.69
CA ASP A 278 0.84 20.85 -19.03
C ASP A 278 1.04 19.73 -17.99
N TYR A 279 0.04 19.48 -17.14
CA TYR A 279 0.05 18.37 -16.18
C TYR A 279 0.13 16.99 -16.87
N ASN A 280 -0.66 16.79 -17.91
CA ASN A 280 -0.67 15.54 -18.67
C ASN A 280 0.61 15.32 -19.48
N SER A 281 1.35 16.38 -19.82
CA SER A 281 2.64 16.30 -20.51
C SER A 281 3.81 15.86 -19.63
N ILE A 282 3.68 15.94 -18.30
CA ILE A 282 4.74 15.55 -17.36
C ILE A 282 5.10 14.08 -17.58
N SER A 283 6.37 13.77 -17.80
CA SER A 283 6.83 12.39 -17.96
C SER A 283 6.74 11.61 -16.63
N SER A 284 6.59 10.27 -16.67
CA SER A 284 6.53 9.44 -15.46
C SER A 284 7.74 9.65 -14.54
N ILE A 285 8.94 9.65 -15.10
CA ILE A 285 10.18 9.87 -14.32
C ILE A 285 10.28 11.31 -13.81
N GLY A 286 9.93 12.30 -14.64
CA GLY A 286 9.89 13.70 -14.23
C GLY A 286 8.92 13.91 -13.07
N GLY A 287 7.75 13.30 -13.13
CA GLY A 287 6.74 13.34 -12.08
C GLY A 287 7.22 12.81 -10.74
N ILE A 288 8.02 11.73 -10.73
CA ILE A 288 8.61 11.20 -9.48
C ILE A 288 9.45 12.26 -8.76
N PHE A 289 10.31 12.98 -9.48
CA PHE A 289 11.13 14.02 -8.86
C PHE A 289 10.33 15.27 -8.50
N GLN A 290 9.35 15.63 -9.32
CA GLN A 290 8.50 16.79 -9.10
C GLN A 290 7.62 16.63 -7.85
N SER A 291 7.13 15.40 -7.56
CA SER A 291 6.26 15.07 -6.42
C SER A 291 6.83 15.39 -5.04
N PHE A 292 8.08 15.79 -4.93
CA PHE A 292 8.69 16.19 -3.66
C PHE A 292 8.59 17.70 -3.36
N GLY A 293 7.96 18.50 -4.22
CA GLY A 293 7.91 19.93 -4.01
C GLY A 293 6.88 20.65 -4.89
N ASP A 294 5.83 19.98 -5.34
CA ASP A 294 4.81 20.52 -6.25
C ASP A 294 3.44 20.76 -5.58
N ALA A 295 3.31 20.44 -4.31
CA ALA A 295 2.07 20.68 -3.59
C ALA A 295 1.74 22.19 -3.55
N PRO A 296 0.54 22.62 -3.98
CA PRO A 296 0.15 24.02 -4.05
C PRO A 296 0.28 24.79 -2.72
N GLY A 297 0.02 24.13 -1.58
CA GLY A 297 0.19 24.68 -0.23
C GLY A 297 1.62 24.62 0.29
N GLY A 298 2.60 24.26 -0.54
CA GLY A 298 4.01 24.19 -0.21
C GLY A 298 4.37 23.08 0.77
N PHE A 299 5.47 23.26 1.50
CA PHE A 299 6.04 22.20 2.37
C PHE A 299 5.06 21.61 3.40
N LYS A 300 4.10 22.39 3.90
CA LYS A 300 3.09 21.89 4.82
C LYS A 300 2.18 20.86 4.15
N GLU A 301 1.76 21.11 2.92
CA GLU A 301 0.94 20.19 2.15
C GLU A 301 1.74 18.96 1.70
N GLU A 302 3.02 19.12 1.35
CA GLU A 302 3.94 18.00 1.09
C GLU A 302 4.00 17.01 2.26
N LEU A 303 4.04 17.50 3.50
CA LEU A 303 4.02 16.64 4.69
C LEU A 303 2.67 15.93 4.85
N GLN A 304 1.57 16.52 4.39
CA GLN A 304 0.24 15.91 4.44
C GLN A 304 0.07 14.78 3.41
N GLU A 305 0.91 14.72 2.38
CA GLU A 305 0.96 13.62 1.41
C GLU A 305 1.62 12.35 1.95
N ILE A 306 2.28 12.45 3.11
CA ILE A 306 2.88 11.30 3.76
C ILE A 306 1.81 10.56 4.56
N ALA A 307 1.40 9.39 4.06
CA ALA A 307 0.62 8.45 4.83
C ALA A 307 1.54 7.64 5.75
N TRP A 308 1.06 7.31 6.94
CA TRP A 308 1.84 6.51 7.88
C TRP A 308 0.99 5.42 8.55
N SER A 309 1.65 4.36 8.94
CA SER A 309 1.05 3.23 9.64
C SER A 309 1.85 2.86 10.86
N LEU A 310 1.17 2.51 11.94
CA LEU A 310 1.76 1.96 13.16
C LEU A 310 1.07 0.64 13.48
N GLY A 311 1.84 -0.42 13.71
CA GLY A 311 1.29 -1.74 13.99
C GLY A 311 2.10 -2.52 15.00
N ALA A 312 1.43 -3.48 15.64
CA ALA A 312 2.03 -4.41 16.57
C ALA A 312 1.57 -5.84 16.28
N GLU A 313 2.47 -6.78 16.45
CA GLU A 313 2.23 -8.22 16.34
C GLU A 313 2.76 -8.91 17.60
N TYR A 314 1.89 -9.64 18.27
CA TYR A 314 2.29 -10.54 19.35
C TYR A 314 2.18 -11.98 18.87
N VAL A 315 3.28 -12.75 19.05
CA VAL A 315 3.38 -14.14 18.61
C VAL A 315 3.64 -15.04 19.82
N TYR A 316 2.79 -16.06 19.99
CA TYR A 316 2.91 -17.09 21.00
C TYR A 316 3.37 -18.40 20.40
N ASP A 317 4.46 -18.98 20.97
CA ASP A 317 5.05 -20.28 20.62
C ASP A 317 5.33 -20.45 19.10
N ASN A 318 5.61 -19.35 18.39
CA ASN A 318 5.76 -19.26 16.93
C ASN A 318 4.55 -19.83 16.15
N ARG A 319 3.38 -19.96 16.78
CA ARG A 319 2.17 -20.57 16.21
C ARG A 319 0.99 -19.63 16.14
N PHE A 320 0.68 -18.97 17.24
CA PHE A 320 -0.48 -18.08 17.32
C PHE A 320 -0.02 -16.64 17.29
N SER A 321 -0.69 -15.83 16.48
CA SER A 321 -0.41 -14.40 16.42
C SER A 321 -1.69 -13.59 16.55
N ILE A 322 -1.61 -12.48 17.26
CA ILE A 322 -2.61 -11.42 17.26
C ILE A 322 -1.95 -10.12 16.82
N ARG A 323 -2.70 -9.30 16.13
CA ARG A 323 -2.20 -8.09 15.50
C ARG A 323 -3.17 -6.95 15.68
N GLY A 324 -2.62 -5.75 15.76
CA GLY A 324 -3.38 -4.52 15.73
C GLY A 324 -2.58 -3.44 15.02
N GLY A 325 -3.27 -2.56 14.32
CA GLY A 325 -2.61 -1.48 13.61
C GLY A 325 -3.52 -0.30 13.34
N TYR A 326 -2.91 0.80 13.00
CA TYR A 326 -3.57 2.03 12.61
C TYR A 326 -2.91 2.59 11.35
N HIS A 327 -3.74 2.96 10.39
CA HIS A 327 -3.32 3.66 9.18
C HIS A 327 -3.87 5.07 9.17
N HIS A 328 -3.03 6.02 8.78
CA HIS A 328 -3.36 7.43 8.69
C HIS A 328 -3.00 8.02 7.35
N GLU A 329 -3.96 8.59 6.70
CA GLU A 329 -3.82 9.47 5.55
C GLU A 329 -4.53 10.78 5.82
N ASN A 330 -3.94 11.88 5.37
CA ASN A 330 -4.50 13.20 5.62
C ASN A 330 -5.89 13.36 4.97
N GLU A 331 -6.79 14.11 5.63
CA GLU A 331 -8.18 14.27 5.18
C GLU A 331 -8.31 14.96 3.83
N TYR A 332 -7.34 15.80 3.43
CA TYR A 332 -7.32 16.48 2.15
C TYR A 332 -6.64 15.67 1.03
N LYS A 333 -5.95 14.57 1.38
CA LYS A 333 -5.15 13.75 0.46
C LYS A 333 -5.68 12.31 0.29
N GLY A 334 -6.96 12.05 0.63
CA GLY A 334 -7.60 10.76 0.46
C GLY A 334 -8.36 10.26 1.68
N ASN A 335 -8.00 10.71 2.90
CA ASN A 335 -8.75 10.49 4.15
C ASN A 335 -8.93 9.01 4.54
N ARG A 336 -7.99 8.13 4.14
CA ARG A 336 -8.01 6.74 4.58
C ARG A 336 -7.45 6.65 6.00
N ARG A 337 -8.35 6.60 6.99
CA ARG A 337 -7.99 6.44 8.41
C ARG A 337 -8.77 5.27 8.99
N TYR A 338 -8.06 4.28 9.49
CA TYR A 338 -8.69 3.08 10.04
C TYR A 338 -7.81 2.37 11.07
N VAL A 339 -8.47 1.62 11.94
CA VAL A 339 -7.86 0.63 12.83
C VAL A 339 -8.05 -0.73 12.20
N SER A 340 -7.05 -1.60 12.29
CA SER A 340 -7.15 -2.98 11.86
C SER A 340 -6.78 -3.93 12.97
N PHE A 341 -7.37 -5.12 12.92
CA PHE A 341 -7.10 -6.23 13.82
C PHE A 341 -6.83 -7.48 12.99
N GLY A 342 -5.96 -8.33 13.48
CA GLY A 342 -5.64 -9.58 12.80
C GLY A 342 -5.35 -10.71 13.78
N ALA A 343 -5.58 -11.93 13.31
CA ALA A 343 -5.18 -13.14 13.99
C ALA A 343 -4.55 -14.10 12.99
N GLY A 344 -3.59 -14.90 13.44
CA GLY A 344 -2.92 -15.88 12.60
C GLY A 344 -2.60 -17.15 13.36
N PHE A 345 -2.57 -18.23 12.62
CA PHE A 345 -2.10 -19.52 13.07
C PHE A 345 -1.09 -20.09 12.10
N ARG A 346 0.07 -20.49 12.61
CA ARG A 346 1.15 -21.13 11.85
C ARG A 346 1.42 -22.53 12.36
N SER A 347 1.53 -23.47 11.44
CA SER A 347 2.04 -24.81 11.66
C SER A 347 3.34 -25.02 10.87
N SER A 348 3.93 -26.21 10.93
CA SER A 348 5.21 -26.48 10.25
C SER A 348 5.18 -26.23 8.74
N GLY A 349 4.04 -26.44 8.07
CA GLY A 349 3.94 -26.34 6.61
C GLY A 349 2.92 -25.35 6.10
N PHE A 350 2.12 -24.72 6.97
CA PHE A 350 1.10 -23.77 6.53
C PHE A 350 0.85 -22.66 7.56
N GLN A 351 0.33 -21.56 7.09
CA GLN A 351 -0.08 -20.41 7.87
C GLN A 351 -1.46 -19.95 7.39
N VAL A 352 -2.34 -19.61 8.32
CA VAL A 352 -3.66 -19.03 8.07
C VAL A 352 -3.73 -17.71 8.79
N ASP A 353 -4.10 -16.65 8.09
CA ASP A 353 -4.26 -15.32 8.66
C ASP A 353 -5.62 -14.75 8.28
N ALA A 354 -6.22 -14.03 9.22
CA ALA A 354 -7.43 -13.24 9.01
C ALA A 354 -7.22 -11.83 9.56
N ALA A 355 -7.75 -10.83 8.87
CA ALA A 355 -7.73 -9.45 9.34
C ALA A 355 -9.06 -8.77 9.08
N TYR A 356 -9.37 -7.81 9.92
CA TYR A 356 -10.58 -7.00 9.84
C TYR A 356 -10.24 -5.52 10.03
N LEU A 357 -10.75 -4.69 9.15
CA LEU A 357 -10.53 -3.25 9.13
C LEU A 357 -11.78 -2.52 9.57
N VAL A 358 -11.61 -1.54 10.45
CA VAL A 358 -12.68 -0.64 10.94
C VAL A 358 -12.25 0.79 10.65
N SER A 359 -13.02 1.48 9.81
CA SER A 359 -12.77 2.89 9.51
C SER A 359 -13.08 3.78 10.71
N VAL A 360 -12.23 4.77 10.94
CA VAL A 360 -12.47 5.83 11.93
C VAL A 360 -13.08 7.09 11.31
N THR A 361 -13.23 7.11 9.98
CA THR A 361 -13.88 8.20 9.23
C THR A 361 -15.30 7.81 8.86
N GLN A 362 -16.23 8.78 8.89
CA GLN A 362 -17.59 8.55 8.46
C GLN A 362 -17.65 8.25 6.95
N SER A 363 -18.53 7.34 6.55
CA SER A 363 -18.81 6.98 5.15
C SER A 363 -17.59 6.50 4.36
N ASN A 364 -16.60 5.88 5.01
CA ASN A 364 -15.48 5.28 4.30
C ASN A 364 -15.92 3.95 3.66
N PRO A 365 -15.81 3.81 2.34
CA PRO A 365 -16.18 2.58 1.63
C PRO A 365 -15.39 1.34 2.07
N MET A 366 -14.17 1.53 2.59
CA MET A 366 -13.31 0.44 3.07
C MET A 366 -13.73 -0.14 4.43
N ASP A 367 -14.70 0.48 5.12
CA ASP A 367 -15.12 0.03 6.43
C ASP A 367 -15.62 -1.42 6.41
N GLN A 368 -15.22 -2.18 7.42
CA GLN A 368 -15.54 -3.61 7.59
C GLN A 368 -14.96 -4.54 6.50
N THR A 369 -13.82 -4.18 5.92
CA THR A 369 -13.12 -5.07 4.99
C THR A 369 -12.50 -6.25 5.75
N LEU A 370 -12.86 -7.47 5.33
CA LEU A 370 -12.26 -8.73 5.79
C LEU A 370 -11.14 -9.12 4.81
N ARG A 371 -10.02 -9.61 5.33
CA ARG A 371 -8.94 -10.21 4.52
C ARG A 371 -8.65 -11.60 5.05
N LEU A 372 -8.48 -12.55 4.13
CA LEU A 372 -8.12 -13.93 4.45
C LEU A 372 -6.88 -14.32 3.66
N SER A 373 -5.92 -14.95 4.31
CA SER A 373 -4.67 -15.37 3.66
C SER A 373 -4.25 -16.76 4.10
N LEU A 374 -3.71 -17.53 3.14
CA LEU A 374 -3.15 -18.85 3.33
C LEU A 374 -1.73 -18.85 2.80
N GLY A 375 -0.75 -19.17 3.63
CA GLY A 375 0.64 -19.34 3.26
C GLY A 375 1.07 -20.79 3.42
N PHE A 376 1.98 -21.24 2.55
CA PHE A 376 2.50 -22.60 2.56
C PHE A 376 4.03 -22.57 2.47
N ASP A 377 4.63 -23.36 3.34
CA ASP A 377 6.07 -23.60 3.42
C ASP A 377 6.36 -25.00 2.89
N ILE A 378 7.11 -25.09 1.80
CA ILE A 378 7.36 -26.36 1.14
C ILE A 378 8.23 -27.30 1.99
N ASP A 379 9.20 -26.78 2.72
CA ASP A 379 10.07 -27.61 3.55
C ASP A 379 9.31 -28.13 4.77
N GLY A 380 8.45 -27.33 5.37
CA GLY A 380 7.55 -27.76 6.43
C GLY A 380 6.52 -28.77 5.94
N LEU A 381 5.93 -28.59 4.74
CA LEU A 381 5.03 -29.60 4.16
C LEU A 381 5.72 -30.94 3.93
N ARG A 382 6.97 -30.94 3.41
CA ARG A 382 7.75 -32.18 3.24
C ARG A 382 7.98 -32.93 4.56
N GLN A 383 8.08 -32.22 5.69
CA GLN A 383 8.23 -32.84 7.01
C GLN A 383 6.93 -33.48 7.49
N LEU A 384 5.76 -32.92 7.12
CA LEU A 384 4.45 -33.45 7.49
C LEU A 384 4.08 -34.76 6.75
N PHE A 385 4.66 -34.98 5.57
CA PHE A 385 4.37 -36.15 4.72
C PHE A 385 5.51 -37.21 4.75
N ARG A 386 6.50 -37.06 5.60
CA ARG A 386 7.52 -38.04 5.95
C ARG A 386 7.15 -38.79 7.23
#